data_d63fdfca86a43bafc3d8be2afedd6297
#
_entry.id   d63fdfca86a43bafc3d8be2afedd6297
#
_cell.length_a   1.000
_cell.length_b   1.000
_cell.length_c   1.000
_cell.angle_alpha   90.00
_cell.angle_beta   90.00
_cell.angle_gamma   90.00
#
_symmetry.space_group_name_H-M   'P 1'
#
loop_
_entity.id
_entity.type
_entity.pdbx_description
1 polymer ?
#
loop_
_entity_poly.entity_id
_entity_poly.type
_entity_poly.pdbx_seq_one_letter_code
_entity_poly.pdbx_strand_id
1 'polypeptide(L)'
;MSFAIIETGGKQYKVSASKILEVEKLDAEIGKTVQFKKILLINDDTNTEVGNPNVEGAIVEAKLIDNVKDRTVLIFHKRRRKHSRKKNGHRQRHSKIQITKILSKDGKVIAEAKIVEKKEKIEKKVKKEK
;
A
#
# COMPACT_ATOMS: atom_id res chain seq x y z
N MET A 1 15.13 12.00 -5.12
CA MET A 1 14.04 11.44 -4.32
C MET A 1 14.06 9.93 -4.39
N SER A 2 14.25 9.26 -3.27
CA SER A 2 14.35 7.79 -3.25
C SER A 2 12.99 7.14 -3.38
N PHE A 3 12.91 6.10 -4.18
CA PHE A 3 11.69 5.34 -4.35
C PHE A 3 11.99 3.87 -4.64
N ALA A 4 10.99 3.04 -4.52
CA ALA A 4 11.05 1.64 -4.92
C ALA A 4 9.79 1.27 -5.72
N ILE A 5 9.89 0.21 -6.50
CA ILE A 5 8.74 -0.38 -7.17
C ILE A 5 8.50 -1.74 -6.56
N ILE A 6 7.34 -1.91 -5.96
CA ILE A 6 6.93 -3.17 -5.35
C ILE A 6 5.84 -3.85 -6.19
N GLU A 7 5.76 -5.15 -6.07
CA GLU A 7 4.68 -5.94 -6.67
C GLU A 7 3.88 -6.61 -5.55
N THR A 8 2.58 -6.35 -5.52
CA THR A 8 1.65 -6.99 -4.59
C THR A 8 0.25 -7.07 -5.22
N GLY A 9 -0.46 -8.15 -4.94
CA GLY A 9 -1.80 -8.38 -5.48
C GLY A 9 -1.88 -8.39 -7.00
N GLY A 10 -0.80 -8.78 -7.70
CA GLY A 10 -0.73 -8.78 -9.15
C GLY A 10 -0.54 -7.41 -9.79
N LYS A 11 -0.23 -6.39 -9.00
CA LYS A 11 -0.03 -5.01 -9.46
C LYS A 11 1.30 -4.47 -8.99
N GLN A 12 1.84 -3.51 -9.73
CA GLN A 12 3.06 -2.81 -9.41
C GLN A 12 2.77 -1.41 -8.90
N TYR A 13 3.46 -1.00 -7.84
CA TYR A 13 3.29 0.31 -7.24
C TYR A 13 4.64 1.00 -7.06
N LYS A 14 4.69 2.27 -7.44
CA LYS A 14 5.82 3.13 -7.10
C LYS A 14 5.61 3.70 -5.69
N VAL A 15 6.52 3.39 -4.79
CA VAL A 15 6.42 3.77 -3.37
C VAL A 15 7.59 4.64 -2.96
N SER A 16 7.33 5.60 -2.10
CA SER A 16 8.32 6.42 -1.44
C SER A 16 8.01 6.47 0.06
N ALA A 17 8.96 6.92 0.86
CA ALA A 17 8.74 7.04 2.30
C ALA A 17 7.54 7.96 2.61
N SER A 18 6.75 7.59 3.59
CA SER A 18 5.52 8.29 4.03
C SER A 18 4.36 8.26 3.05
N LYS A 19 4.50 7.64 1.88
CA LYS A 19 3.42 7.55 0.91
C LYS A 19 2.30 6.64 1.42
N ILE A 20 1.06 7.09 1.30
CA ILE A 20 -0.13 6.30 1.61
C ILE A 20 -0.71 5.80 0.30
N LEU A 21 -0.97 4.50 0.21
CA LEU A 21 -1.58 3.90 -0.97
C LEU A 21 -2.55 2.79 -0.58
N GLU A 22 -3.42 2.45 -1.51
CA GLU A 22 -4.36 1.35 -1.38
C GLU A 22 -3.89 0.18 -2.22
N VAL A 23 -3.74 -0.99 -1.59
CA VAL A 23 -3.36 -2.24 -2.25
C VAL A 23 -4.46 -3.26 -2.07
N GLU A 24 -4.39 -4.36 -2.79
CA GLU A 24 -5.31 -5.48 -2.56
C GLU A 24 -5.22 -5.94 -1.10
N LYS A 25 -6.34 -6.41 -0.57
CA LYS A 25 -6.46 -6.76 0.85
C LYS A 25 -5.35 -7.69 1.32
N LEU A 26 -4.66 -7.29 2.37
CA LEU A 26 -3.60 -8.06 3.02
C LEU A 26 -4.13 -8.78 4.26
N ASP A 27 -3.60 -9.97 4.54
CA ASP A 27 -3.92 -10.75 5.74
C ASP A 27 -3.10 -10.24 6.93
N ALA A 28 -3.41 -9.05 7.38
CA ALA A 28 -2.76 -8.43 8.52
C ALA A 28 -3.77 -7.65 9.35
N GLU A 29 -3.47 -7.47 10.62
CA GLU A 29 -4.28 -6.65 11.51
C GLU A 29 -3.95 -5.16 11.34
N ILE A 30 -4.94 -4.32 11.56
CA ILE A 30 -4.78 -2.86 11.53
C ILE A 30 -3.74 -2.43 12.57
N GLY A 31 -2.79 -1.61 12.13
CA GLY A 31 -1.71 -1.10 12.97
C GLY A 31 -0.44 -1.94 12.96
N LYS A 32 -0.46 -3.12 12.35
CA LYS A 32 0.75 -3.95 12.21
C LYS A 32 1.60 -3.55 11.02
N THR A 33 2.88 -3.84 11.11
CA THR A 33 3.84 -3.62 10.04
C THR A 33 3.85 -4.83 9.10
N VAL A 34 3.75 -4.56 7.81
CA VAL A 34 3.82 -5.56 6.74
C VAL A 34 5.09 -5.35 5.94
N GLN A 35 5.76 -6.44 5.59
CA GLN A 35 6.96 -6.40 4.78
C GLN A 35 6.69 -6.90 3.36
N PHE A 36 7.10 -6.12 2.38
CA PHE A 36 7.06 -6.50 0.97
C PHE A 36 8.45 -6.90 0.50
N LYS A 37 8.57 -8.11 0.02
CA LYS A 37 9.84 -8.69 -0.44
C LYS A 37 9.98 -8.70 -1.95
N LYS A 38 8.88 -8.65 -2.69
CA LYS A 38 8.89 -8.56 -4.15
C LYS A 38 9.14 -7.14 -4.59
N ILE A 39 10.39 -6.77 -4.70
CA ILE A 39 10.81 -5.44 -5.10
C ILE A 39 11.50 -5.52 -6.44
N LEU A 40 10.96 -4.84 -7.44
CA LEU A 40 11.42 -4.91 -8.82
C LEU A 40 12.54 -3.91 -9.09
N LEU A 41 12.50 -2.76 -8.43
CA LEU A 41 13.47 -1.70 -8.64
C LEU A 41 13.60 -0.86 -7.37
N ILE A 42 14.82 -0.44 -7.09
CA ILE A 42 15.11 0.53 -6.02
C ILE A 42 15.92 1.66 -6.63
N ASN A 43 15.49 2.88 -6.39
CA ASN A 43 16.24 4.08 -6.71
C ASN A 43 16.63 4.79 -5.42
N ASP A 44 17.92 4.81 -5.16
CA ASP A 44 18.55 5.75 -4.24
C ASP A 44 19.02 6.95 -5.07
N ASP A 45 19.03 8.17 -4.53
CA ASP A 45 19.37 9.39 -5.27
C ASP A 45 20.68 9.28 -6.05
N THR A 46 21.58 8.38 -5.67
CA THR A 46 22.88 8.17 -6.32
C THR A 46 22.89 6.95 -7.25
N ASN A 47 22.14 5.90 -6.95
CA ASN A 47 22.16 4.63 -7.68
C ASN A 47 20.76 4.09 -7.94
N THR A 48 20.60 3.43 -9.07
CA THR A 48 19.37 2.70 -9.41
C THR A 48 19.70 1.22 -9.55
N GLU A 49 19.05 0.37 -8.76
CA GLU A 49 19.18 -1.09 -8.87
C GLU A 49 17.91 -1.67 -9.49
N VAL A 50 18.07 -2.36 -10.61
CA VAL A 50 16.99 -3.06 -11.30
C VAL A 50 17.10 -4.54 -10.99
N GLY A 51 16.00 -5.14 -10.53
CA GLY A 51 15.96 -6.57 -10.24
C GLY A 51 15.85 -7.44 -11.50
N ASN A 52 16.24 -8.70 -11.37
CA ASN A 52 16.09 -9.70 -12.42
C ASN A 52 15.49 -11.01 -11.85
N PRO A 53 14.15 -11.12 -11.73
CA PRO A 53 13.14 -10.07 -11.81
C PRO A 53 13.05 -9.20 -10.53
N ASN A 54 13.53 -9.68 -9.40
CA ASN A 54 13.45 -9.01 -8.10
C ASN A 54 14.82 -8.61 -7.58
N VAL A 55 14.90 -7.53 -6.83
CA VAL A 55 16.09 -7.16 -6.06
C VAL A 55 16.13 -8.03 -4.81
N GLU A 56 17.02 -9.01 -4.77
CA GLU A 56 17.13 -9.93 -3.64
C GLU A 56 17.63 -9.20 -2.38
N GLY A 57 17.00 -9.52 -1.24
CA GLY A 57 17.38 -8.96 0.05
C GLY A 57 16.79 -7.57 0.33
N ALA A 58 16.20 -6.91 -0.66
CA ALA A 58 15.51 -5.65 -0.44
C ALA A 58 14.14 -5.85 0.19
N ILE A 59 13.77 -4.96 1.10
CA ILE A 59 12.50 -5.04 1.82
C ILE A 59 11.89 -3.64 1.90
N VAL A 60 10.59 -3.56 1.67
CA VAL A 60 9.79 -2.35 1.95
C VAL A 60 8.87 -2.65 3.11
N GLU A 61 8.95 -1.86 4.15
CA GLU A 61 8.08 -1.95 5.31
C GLU A 61 6.97 -0.92 5.21
N ALA A 62 5.75 -1.37 5.49
CA ALA A 62 4.58 -0.51 5.51
C ALA A 62 3.72 -0.82 6.73
N LYS A 63 3.08 0.21 7.24
CA LYS A 63 2.11 0.05 8.33
C LYS A 63 0.71 -0.01 7.75
N LEU A 64 -0.06 -1.01 8.12
CA LEU A 64 -1.46 -1.13 7.74
C LEU A 64 -2.29 -0.12 8.56
N ILE A 65 -2.88 0.85 7.86
CA ILE A 65 -3.68 1.89 8.50
C ILE A 65 -5.12 1.42 8.69
N ASP A 66 -5.73 0.89 7.64
CA ASP A 66 -7.12 0.48 7.64
C ASP A 66 -7.42 -0.50 6.52
N ASN A 67 -8.51 -1.24 6.67
CA ASN A 67 -9.11 -2.04 5.60
C ASN A 67 -10.34 -1.28 5.08
N VAL A 68 -10.29 -0.84 3.84
CA VAL A 68 -11.34 -0.03 3.23
C VAL A 68 -12.03 -0.80 2.11
N LYS A 69 -13.25 -0.40 1.81
CA LYS A 69 -13.99 -0.88 0.65
C LYS A 69 -14.11 0.23 -0.37
N ASP A 70 -13.89 -0.11 -1.62
CA ASP A 70 -14.12 0.81 -2.72
C ASP A 70 -15.62 1.07 -2.91
N ARG A 71 -15.96 2.06 -3.73
CA ARG A 71 -17.36 2.33 -4.06
C ARG A 71 -18.01 1.11 -4.73
N THR A 72 -19.32 0.99 -4.59
CA THR A 72 -20.07 -0.08 -5.24
C THR A 72 -20.06 0.12 -6.76
N VAL A 73 -19.61 -0.91 -7.48
CA VAL A 73 -19.67 -0.96 -8.94
C VAL A 73 -20.89 -1.78 -9.32
N LEU A 74 -21.81 -1.16 -10.06
CA LEU A 74 -23.00 -1.83 -10.54
C LEU A 74 -22.69 -2.53 -11.87
N ILE A 75 -22.91 -3.83 -11.90
CA ILE A 75 -22.70 -4.64 -13.08
C ILE A 75 -24.07 -5.01 -13.63
N PHE A 76 -24.36 -4.53 -14.83
CA PHE A 76 -25.63 -4.82 -15.49
C PHE A 76 -25.42 -5.79 -16.64
N HIS A 77 -26.14 -6.92 -16.56
CA HIS A 77 -26.14 -7.95 -17.60
C HIS A 77 -27.49 -7.96 -18.29
N LYS A 78 -27.48 -7.85 -19.60
CA LYS A 78 -28.69 -7.96 -20.42
C LYS A 78 -28.40 -8.82 -21.64
N ARG A 79 -29.23 -9.84 -21.85
CA ARG A 79 -29.22 -10.59 -23.10
C ARG A 79 -30.15 -9.93 -24.11
N ARG A 80 -29.84 -10.07 -25.38
CA ARG A 80 -30.57 -9.46 -26.50
C ARG A 80 -32.03 -9.89 -26.58
N ARG A 81 -32.35 -11.11 -26.15
CA ARG A 81 -33.70 -11.69 -26.15
C ARG A 81 -34.01 -12.31 -24.79
N LYS A 82 -35.26 -12.76 -24.56
CA LYS A 82 -35.76 -13.44 -23.37
C LYS A 82 -35.91 -12.56 -22.12
N HIS A 83 -36.05 -11.28 -22.29
CA HIS A 83 -36.19 -10.33 -21.14
C HIS A 83 -35.18 -10.54 -20.03
N SER A 84 -33.98 -10.99 -20.38
CA SER A 84 -32.93 -11.26 -19.43
C SER A 84 -32.30 -9.97 -18.92
N ARG A 85 -32.41 -9.72 -17.62
CA ARG A 85 -31.79 -8.59 -16.94
C ARG A 85 -31.18 -9.10 -15.64
N LYS A 86 -29.93 -8.73 -15.38
CA LYS A 86 -29.29 -9.03 -14.11
C LYS A 86 -28.43 -7.85 -13.67
N LYS A 87 -28.63 -7.41 -12.45
CA LYS A 87 -27.89 -6.31 -11.86
C LYS A 87 -27.19 -6.80 -10.61
N ASN A 88 -25.86 -6.72 -10.60
CA ASN A 88 -25.03 -7.08 -9.47
C ASN A 88 -24.29 -5.85 -8.96
N GLY A 89 -24.13 -5.77 -7.65
CA GLY A 89 -23.25 -4.80 -7.01
C GLY A 89 -21.96 -5.46 -6.57
N HIS A 90 -20.83 -4.82 -6.80
CA HIS A 90 -19.53 -5.26 -6.34
C HIS A 90 -18.80 -4.14 -5.62
N ARG A 91 -18.24 -4.47 -4.44
CA ARG A 91 -17.35 -3.57 -3.70
C ARG A 91 -16.04 -4.27 -3.44
N GLN A 92 -14.99 -3.79 -4.07
CA GLN A 92 -13.64 -4.34 -3.88
C GLN A 92 -13.07 -3.89 -2.53
N ARG A 93 -12.50 -4.84 -1.80
CA ARG A 93 -11.82 -4.58 -0.54
C ARG A 93 -10.35 -4.25 -0.79
N HIS A 94 -9.87 -3.23 -0.13
CA HIS A 94 -8.46 -2.80 -0.19
C HIS A 94 -7.89 -2.65 1.21
N SER A 95 -6.58 -2.74 1.31
CA SER A 95 -5.84 -2.38 2.50
C SER A 95 -5.14 -1.05 2.26
N LYS A 96 -5.37 -0.09 3.14
CA LYS A 96 -4.71 1.20 3.11
C LYS A 96 -3.44 1.14 3.94
N ILE A 97 -2.32 1.35 3.29
CA ILE A 97 -1.00 1.23 3.91
C ILE A 97 -0.21 2.53 3.79
N GLN A 98 0.67 2.74 4.74
CA GLN A 98 1.65 3.82 4.70
C GLN A 98 3.05 3.23 4.70
N ILE A 99 3.86 3.63 3.75
CA ILE A 99 5.24 3.16 3.64
C ILE A 99 6.07 3.79 4.76
N THR A 100 6.70 2.95 5.55
CA THR A 100 7.54 3.39 6.68
C THR A 100 9.01 3.37 6.35
N LYS A 101 9.52 2.31 5.76
CA LYS A 101 10.94 2.16 5.43
C LYS A 101 11.14 1.48 4.10
N ILE A 102 12.21 1.87 3.42
CA ILE A 102 12.72 1.18 2.24
C ILE A 102 14.15 0.74 2.57
N LEU A 103 14.38 -0.56 2.56
CA LEU A 103 15.68 -1.17 2.86
C LEU A 103 16.31 -1.69 1.56
N SER A 104 17.59 -1.42 1.36
CA SER A 104 18.35 -1.99 0.25
C SER A 104 18.71 -3.45 0.54
N LYS A 105 19.26 -4.13 -0.46
CA LYS A 105 19.72 -5.51 -0.31
C LYS A 105 20.81 -5.68 0.78
N ASP A 106 21.57 -4.63 1.06
CA ASP A 106 22.61 -4.61 2.09
C ASP A 106 22.07 -4.31 3.49
N GLY A 107 20.76 -4.11 3.63
CA GLY A 107 20.11 -3.76 4.87
C GLY A 107 20.20 -2.27 5.23
N LYS A 108 20.74 -1.43 4.35
CA LYS A 108 20.76 0.02 4.55
C LYS A 108 19.37 0.60 4.37
N VAL A 109 19.00 1.52 5.26
CA VAL A 109 17.76 2.29 5.13
C VAL A 109 17.98 3.36 4.05
N ILE A 110 17.31 3.22 2.91
CA ILE A 110 17.36 4.19 1.82
C ILE A 110 16.44 5.37 2.12
N ALA A 111 15.26 5.09 2.62
CA ALA A 111 14.29 6.10 2.97
C ALA A 111 13.51 5.65 4.20
N GLU A 112 13.25 6.57 5.09
CA GLU A 112 12.45 6.33 6.29
C GLU A 112 11.39 7.41 6.43
N ALA A 113 10.15 6.98 6.66
CA ALA A 113 9.09 7.90 6.96
C ALA A 113 9.27 8.47 8.36
N LYS A 114 9.21 9.77 8.48
CA LYS A 114 8.93 10.37 9.79
C LYS A 114 7.49 10.00 10.13
N ILE A 115 7.33 8.99 10.97
CA ILE A 115 6.02 8.62 11.49
C ILE A 115 5.46 9.86 12.16
N VAL A 116 4.47 10.45 11.52
CA VAL A 116 3.91 11.69 12.02
C VAL A 116 3.14 11.37 13.28
N GLU A 117 3.59 11.89 14.39
CA GLU A 117 2.91 11.91 15.68
C GLU A 117 1.57 12.65 15.65
N LYS A 118 0.92 12.73 14.49
CA LYS A 118 -0.36 13.43 14.34
C LYS A 118 -1.46 12.85 15.21
N LYS A 119 -1.44 11.53 15.43
CA LYS A 119 -2.42 10.92 16.33
C LYS A 119 -2.20 11.33 17.79
N GLU A 120 -0.97 11.36 18.25
CA GLU A 120 -0.66 11.78 19.61
C GLU A 120 -0.96 13.27 19.85
N LYS A 121 -0.71 14.13 18.86
CA LYS A 121 -1.06 15.55 18.96
C LYS A 121 -2.57 15.80 18.98
N ILE A 122 -3.33 15.00 18.25
CA ILE A 122 -4.79 15.08 18.24
C ILE A 122 -5.35 14.56 19.58
N GLU A 123 -4.84 13.47 20.10
CA GLU A 123 -5.24 12.92 21.40
C GLU A 123 -4.85 13.87 22.56
N LYS A 124 -3.67 14.47 22.50
CA LYS A 124 -3.25 15.47 23.49
C LYS A 124 -4.07 16.77 23.42
N LYS A 125 -4.50 17.18 22.22
CA LYS A 125 -5.42 18.31 22.06
C LYS A 125 -6.80 18.02 22.62
N VAL A 126 -7.34 16.84 22.34
CA VAL A 126 -8.66 16.44 22.86
C VAL A 126 -8.64 16.29 24.39
N LYS A 127 -7.55 15.82 24.96
CA LYS A 127 -7.38 15.74 26.42
C LYS A 127 -7.17 17.10 27.10
N LYS A 128 -6.67 18.10 26.38
CA LYS A 128 -6.50 19.47 26.92
C LYS A 128 -7.79 20.31 26.87
N GLU A 129 -8.74 19.97 26.01
CA GLU A 129 -10.03 20.67 25.87
C GLU A 129 -11.12 20.11 26.80
N LYS A 130 -10.82 19.10 27.58
CA LYS A 130 -11.62 18.59 28.69
C LYS A 130 -11.05 19.10 29.99
#